data_11e85b04a6520f1d23ac883775d7ddb6
#
_entry.id   11e85b04a6520f1d23ac883775d7ddb6
#
_cell.length_a   1.000
_cell.length_b   1.000
_cell.length_c   1.000
_cell.angle_alpha   90.00
_cell.angle_beta   90.00
_cell.angle_gamma   90.00
#
_symmetry.space_group_name_H-M   'P 1'
#
loop_
_entity.id
_entity.type
_entity.pdbx_description
1 polymer ?
#
loop_
_entity_poly.entity_id
_entity_poly.type
_entity_poly.pdbx_seq_one_letter_code
_entity_poly.pdbx_strand_id
1 'polypeptide(L)'
;MKPRRLAIPLMVPLLALLLSACDPHYNWRDYRSKDAPYSVLFPGKPATHTSEVLLAELPVELPVKMTMTAAEVDDVLFAVGSAELADAAQAQGALLAMQTALARNINATITSQATAASGVQTTVSIEAKGMRNGQPALLMGRFIARDRRVYQVVVMGDQRHISREQVATFLDSFKLQ
;
A
#
# COMPACT_ATOMS: atom_id res chain seq x y z
N MET A 1 44.84 11.47 -69.05
CA MET A 1 44.89 11.70 -67.63
C MET A 1 43.47 11.59 -67.09
N LYS A 2 43.15 10.47 -66.36
CA LYS A 2 41.81 10.21 -65.72
C LYS A 2 41.92 10.54 -64.25
N PRO A 3 41.03 11.40 -63.64
CA PRO A 3 41.04 11.57 -62.20
C PRO A 3 40.43 10.37 -61.49
N ARG A 4 41.20 9.82 -60.57
CA ARG A 4 40.80 8.77 -59.65
C ARG A 4 39.85 9.41 -58.61
N ARG A 5 38.57 9.04 -58.64
CA ARG A 5 37.61 9.39 -57.59
C ARG A 5 37.91 8.53 -56.35
N LEU A 6 38.37 9.15 -55.27
CA LEU A 6 38.54 8.59 -53.97
C LEU A 6 37.14 8.44 -53.33
N ALA A 7 36.64 7.22 -53.25
CA ALA A 7 35.43 6.92 -52.48
C ALA A 7 35.81 6.85 -50.99
N ILE A 8 35.38 7.83 -50.22
CA ILE A 8 35.45 7.79 -48.76
C ILE A 8 34.29 6.95 -48.27
N PRO A 9 34.50 5.80 -47.57
CA PRO A 9 33.44 5.09 -46.95
C PRO A 9 32.94 5.88 -45.74
N LEU A 10 31.73 6.39 -45.87
CA LEU A 10 30.98 7.00 -44.74
C LEU A 10 30.65 5.91 -43.71
N MET A 11 31.58 5.67 -42.83
CA MET A 11 31.39 4.79 -41.68
C MET A 11 30.58 5.59 -40.65
N VAL A 12 29.27 5.57 -40.80
CA VAL A 12 28.34 6.06 -39.79
C VAL A 12 28.46 5.13 -38.60
N PRO A 13 28.92 5.61 -37.44
CA PRO A 13 28.87 4.79 -36.23
C PRO A 13 27.40 4.64 -35.84
N LEU A 14 26.86 3.45 -36.04
CA LEU A 14 25.61 2.98 -35.44
C LEU A 14 25.83 2.85 -33.92
N LEU A 15 26.03 4.01 -33.27
CA LEU A 15 25.94 4.18 -31.82
C LEU A 15 24.45 4.37 -31.50
N ALA A 16 23.63 3.43 -31.96
CA ALA A 16 22.24 3.35 -31.54
C ALA A 16 22.25 2.81 -30.11
N LEU A 17 22.26 3.72 -29.15
CA LEU A 17 21.28 3.81 -28.06
C LEU A 17 20.80 2.44 -27.54
N LEU A 18 21.64 1.86 -26.71
CA LEU A 18 21.16 1.02 -25.60
C LEU A 18 20.71 1.98 -24.48
N LEU A 19 19.67 2.76 -24.73
CA LEU A 19 18.79 3.23 -23.69
C LEU A 19 18.01 2.02 -23.19
N SER A 20 18.66 1.20 -22.39
CA SER A 20 17.96 0.33 -21.45
C SER A 20 17.12 1.27 -20.60
N ALA A 21 15.87 1.48 -20.99
CA ALA A 21 14.88 2.01 -20.09
C ALA A 21 14.79 0.99 -18.95
N CYS A 22 15.55 1.20 -17.88
CA CYS A 22 15.25 0.62 -16.58
C CYS A 22 13.89 1.20 -16.22
N ASP A 23 12.84 0.48 -16.55
CA ASP A 23 11.52 0.75 -15.99
C ASP A 23 11.69 0.46 -14.49
N PRO A 24 11.67 1.48 -13.63
CA PRO A 24 11.91 1.23 -12.22
C PRO A 24 10.78 0.35 -11.72
N HIS A 25 11.15 -0.82 -11.19
CA HIS A 25 10.25 -1.82 -10.64
C HIS A 25 9.18 -1.20 -9.71
N TYR A 26 9.57 -0.20 -8.93
CA TYR A 26 8.70 0.65 -8.11
C TYR A 26 8.65 2.06 -8.68
N ASN A 27 7.51 2.44 -9.26
CA ASN A 27 7.27 3.80 -9.78
C ASN A 27 6.44 4.59 -8.76
N TRP A 28 7.11 5.09 -7.71
CA TRP A 28 6.49 5.80 -6.60
C TRP A 28 5.74 7.06 -7.05
N ARG A 29 4.49 7.15 -6.64
CA ARG A 29 3.57 8.23 -7.01
C ARG A 29 2.95 8.86 -5.78
N ASP A 30 3.02 10.16 -5.69
CA ASP A 30 2.26 10.93 -4.72
C ASP A 30 0.76 10.76 -4.98
N TYR A 31 0.04 10.35 -3.95
CA TYR A 31 -1.40 10.25 -3.96
C TYR A 31 -1.99 11.06 -2.81
N ARG A 32 -2.94 11.92 -3.14
CA ARG A 32 -3.76 12.65 -2.18
C ARG A 32 -5.20 12.18 -2.32
N SER A 33 -5.78 11.70 -1.23
CA SER A 33 -7.15 11.22 -1.24
C SER A 33 -8.14 12.37 -1.41
N LYS A 34 -9.21 12.09 -2.15
CA LYS A 34 -10.34 13.01 -2.34
C LYS A 34 -11.45 12.76 -1.32
N ASP A 35 -11.49 11.56 -0.73
CA ASP A 35 -12.58 11.09 0.14
C ASP A 35 -12.23 11.20 1.63
N ALA A 36 -10.94 11.27 1.97
CA ALA A 36 -10.48 11.37 3.35
C ALA A 36 -9.18 12.20 3.41
N PRO A 37 -8.91 12.94 4.52
CA PRO A 37 -7.77 13.85 4.63
C PRO A 37 -6.46 13.09 4.87
N TYR A 38 -5.90 12.46 3.83
CA TYR A 38 -4.58 11.84 3.86
C TYR A 38 -3.83 11.95 2.53
N SER A 39 -2.51 11.78 2.59
CA SER A 39 -1.64 11.57 1.44
C SER A 39 -0.69 10.41 1.71
N VAL A 40 -0.20 9.75 0.64
CA VAL A 40 0.71 8.62 0.70
C VAL A 40 1.42 8.42 -0.64
N LEU A 41 2.61 7.78 -0.65
CA LEU A 41 3.27 7.32 -1.87
C LEU A 41 2.81 5.90 -2.22
N PHE A 42 2.29 5.69 -3.44
CA PHE A 42 2.02 4.35 -3.96
C PHE A 42 3.13 3.89 -4.91
N PRO A 43 3.50 2.59 -4.91
CA PRO A 43 4.58 2.06 -5.76
C PRO A 43 4.22 1.94 -7.24
N GLY A 44 3.02 2.32 -7.62
CA GLY A 44 2.46 2.28 -8.96
C GLY A 44 1.21 3.13 -9.04
N LYS A 45 0.46 3.05 -10.15
CA LYS A 45 -0.81 3.75 -10.32
C LYS A 45 -1.88 3.10 -9.44
N PRO A 46 -2.39 3.78 -8.40
CA PRO A 46 -3.42 3.19 -7.55
C PRO A 46 -4.79 3.20 -8.22
N ALA A 47 -5.62 2.23 -7.81
CA ALA A 47 -7.06 2.19 -8.09
C ALA A 47 -7.83 2.38 -6.78
N THR A 48 -8.98 3.04 -6.85
CA THR A 48 -9.84 3.30 -5.69
C THR A 48 -11.19 2.64 -5.88
N HIS A 49 -11.66 1.98 -4.83
CA HIS A 49 -12.98 1.36 -4.76
C HIS A 49 -13.63 1.68 -3.41
N THR A 50 -14.92 1.96 -3.42
CA THR A 50 -15.70 2.20 -2.20
C THR A 50 -16.80 1.16 -2.08
N SER A 51 -16.93 0.55 -0.91
CA SER A 51 -17.96 -0.44 -0.59
C SER A 51 -18.44 -0.27 0.85
N GLU A 52 -19.62 -0.82 1.12
CA GLU A 52 -20.09 -0.99 2.49
C GLU A 52 -19.49 -2.26 3.09
N VAL A 53 -18.93 -2.15 4.27
CA VAL A 53 -18.35 -3.27 5.02
C VAL A 53 -18.99 -3.35 6.41
N LEU A 54 -19.21 -4.57 6.90
CA LEU A 54 -19.62 -4.81 8.28
C LEU A 54 -18.36 -4.97 9.13
N LEU A 55 -18.20 -4.12 10.13
CA LEU A 55 -17.13 -4.25 11.11
C LEU A 55 -17.67 -5.09 12.29
N ALA A 56 -17.38 -6.36 12.27
CA ALA A 56 -17.97 -7.39 13.16
C ALA A 56 -17.70 -7.17 14.65
N GLU A 57 -16.71 -6.39 15.02
CA GLU A 57 -16.33 -6.14 16.43
C GLU A 57 -17.01 -4.88 17.01
N LEU A 58 -17.90 -4.23 16.24
CA LEU A 58 -18.65 -3.09 16.74
C LEU A 58 -19.93 -3.57 17.47
N PRO A 59 -20.34 -2.90 18.57
CA PRO A 59 -21.53 -3.26 19.34
C PRO A 59 -22.84 -3.23 18.53
N VAL A 60 -22.84 -2.51 17.42
CA VAL A 60 -23.94 -2.41 16.47
C VAL A 60 -23.37 -2.72 15.09
N GLU A 61 -23.84 -3.78 14.45
CA GLU A 61 -23.47 -4.17 13.08
C GLU A 61 -24.08 -3.18 12.07
N LEU A 62 -23.56 -1.96 12.06
CA LEU A 62 -23.92 -0.99 11.04
C LEU A 62 -22.94 -1.07 9.87
N PRO A 63 -23.43 -1.07 8.65
CA PRO A 63 -22.55 -0.99 7.48
C PRO A 63 -21.78 0.33 7.51
N VAL A 64 -20.46 0.23 7.41
CA VAL A 64 -19.55 1.37 7.34
C VAL A 64 -19.05 1.50 5.91
N LYS A 65 -19.20 2.70 5.33
CA LYS A 65 -18.68 3.00 4.01
C LYS A 65 -17.15 3.10 4.07
N MET A 66 -16.46 2.13 3.48
CA MET A 66 -15.01 2.08 3.42
C MET A 66 -14.52 2.34 2.00
N THR A 67 -13.59 3.27 1.86
CA THR A 67 -12.87 3.54 0.61
C THR A 67 -11.49 2.90 0.69
N MET A 68 -11.23 1.97 -0.25
CA MET A 68 -9.94 1.31 -0.41
C MET A 68 -9.23 1.89 -1.62
N THR A 69 -7.99 2.33 -1.44
CA THR A 69 -7.08 2.73 -2.53
C THR A 69 -5.87 1.83 -2.50
N ALA A 70 -5.55 1.19 -3.61
CA ALA A 70 -4.50 0.18 -3.66
C ALA A 70 -3.73 0.19 -4.98
N ALA A 71 -2.44 -0.18 -4.90
CA ALA A 71 -1.59 -0.54 -6.02
C ALA A 71 -0.92 -1.88 -5.74
N GLU A 72 -0.66 -2.66 -6.78
CA GLU A 72 -0.02 -3.96 -6.68
C GLU A 72 1.26 -3.97 -7.53
N VAL A 73 2.33 -4.50 -6.97
CA VAL A 73 3.63 -4.73 -7.64
C VAL A 73 4.13 -6.10 -7.20
N ASP A 74 4.41 -7.00 -8.14
CA ASP A 74 4.91 -8.37 -7.91
C ASP A 74 4.10 -9.17 -6.89
N ASP A 75 2.79 -9.20 -7.05
CA ASP A 75 1.87 -9.88 -6.12
C ASP A 75 1.91 -9.34 -4.68
N VAL A 76 2.51 -8.17 -4.48
CA VAL A 76 2.48 -7.42 -3.21
C VAL A 76 1.50 -6.26 -3.32
N LEU A 77 0.47 -6.31 -2.50
CA LEU A 77 -0.55 -5.29 -2.38
C LEU A 77 -0.11 -4.19 -1.40
N PHE A 78 -0.15 -2.94 -1.84
CA PHE A 78 0.00 -1.74 -1.04
C PHE A 78 -1.35 -1.03 -1.00
N ALA A 79 -1.95 -0.91 0.18
CA ALA A 79 -3.32 -0.42 0.27
C ALA A 79 -3.53 0.55 1.44
N VAL A 80 -4.38 1.54 1.21
CA VAL A 80 -4.96 2.41 2.24
C VAL A 80 -6.46 2.23 2.23
N GLY A 81 -7.02 1.81 3.36
CA GLY A 81 -8.46 1.84 3.62
C GLY A 81 -8.78 3.02 4.53
N SER A 82 -9.89 3.70 4.28
CA SER A 82 -10.40 4.78 5.13
C SER A 82 -11.91 4.69 5.30
N ALA A 83 -12.37 4.97 6.52
CA ALA A 83 -13.78 5.04 6.83
C ALA A 83 -14.06 6.15 7.86
N GLU A 84 -15.27 6.67 7.85
CA GLU A 84 -15.77 7.57 8.88
C GLU A 84 -16.85 6.85 9.70
N LEU A 85 -16.64 6.78 11.00
CA LEU A 85 -17.54 6.15 11.96
C LEU A 85 -18.64 7.15 12.40
N ALA A 86 -19.76 6.60 12.81
CA ALA A 86 -20.84 7.41 13.38
C ALA A 86 -20.42 8.06 14.70
N ASP A 87 -19.63 7.34 15.53
CA ASP A 87 -19.16 7.78 16.83
C ASP A 87 -17.65 7.47 17.01
N ALA A 88 -16.91 8.40 17.58
CA ALA A 88 -15.50 8.24 17.93
C ALA A 88 -15.28 7.12 18.97
N ALA A 89 -16.24 6.83 19.83
CA ALA A 89 -16.18 5.71 20.79
C ALA A 89 -16.06 4.35 20.10
N GLN A 90 -16.48 4.22 18.85
CA GLN A 90 -16.35 2.99 18.05
C GLN A 90 -14.93 2.76 17.49
N ALA A 91 -14.05 3.76 17.59
CA ALA A 91 -12.75 3.73 16.89
C ALA A 91 -11.87 2.53 17.29
N GLN A 92 -11.80 2.20 18.57
CA GLN A 92 -11.00 1.05 19.03
C GLN A 92 -11.52 -0.29 18.51
N GLY A 93 -12.85 -0.49 18.59
CA GLY A 93 -13.49 -1.68 18.01
C GLY A 93 -13.26 -1.77 16.50
N ALA A 94 -13.36 -0.66 15.78
CA ALA A 94 -13.09 -0.61 14.35
C ALA A 94 -11.65 -0.98 14.01
N LEU A 95 -10.64 -0.48 14.75
CA LEU A 95 -9.23 -0.87 14.53
C LEU A 95 -9.03 -2.38 14.74
N LEU A 96 -9.64 -2.95 15.79
CA LEU A 96 -9.56 -4.39 16.05
C LEU A 96 -10.23 -5.21 14.95
N ALA A 97 -11.43 -4.80 14.52
CA ALA A 97 -12.16 -5.45 13.43
C ALA A 97 -11.37 -5.47 12.12
N MET A 98 -10.76 -4.32 11.76
CA MET A 98 -9.94 -4.20 10.55
C MET A 98 -8.70 -5.12 10.61
N GLN A 99 -8.00 -5.18 11.74
CA GLN A 99 -6.86 -6.08 11.94
C GLN A 99 -7.28 -7.56 11.84
N THR A 100 -8.36 -7.93 12.52
CA THR A 100 -8.90 -9.28 12.53
C THR A 100 -9.32 -9.72 11.12
N ALA A 101 -10.04 -8.88 10.40
CA ALA A 101 -10.48 -9.17 9.03
C ALA A 101 -9.29 -9.40 8.09
N LEU A 102 -8.27 -8.56 8.14
CA LEU A 102 -7.09 -8.71 7.29
C LEU A 102 -6.26 -9.95 7.66
N ALA A 103 -6.08 -10.23 8.93
CA ALA A 103 -5.39 -11.45 9.37
C ALA A 103 -6.13 -12.71 8.91
N ARG A 104 -7.46 -12.75 8.99
CA ARG A 104 -8.29 -13.87 8.50
C ARG A 104 -8.12 -14.10 6.99
N ASN A 105 -7.98 -13.06 6.18
CA ASN A 105 -7.83 -13.19 4.71
C ASN A 105 -6.62 -14.02 4.27
N ILE A 106 -5.61 -14.12 5.12
CA ILE A 106 -4.40 -14.92 4.87
C ILE A 106 -4.15 -15.98 5.94
N ASN A 107 -5.17 -16.34 6.73
CA ASN A 107 -5.04 -17.26 7.88
C ASN A 107 -3.83 -16.93 8.76
N ALA A 108 -3.62 -15.63 9.04
CA ALA A 108 -2.41 -15.16 9.72
C ALA A 108 -2.55 -15.13 11.23
N THR A 109 -1.41 -15.34 11.89
CA THR A 109 -1.19 -15.03 13.30
C THR A 109 -0.39 -13.73 13.40
N ILE A 110 -0.83 -12.81 14.25
CA ILE A 110 -0.08 -11.58 14.55
C ILE A 110 1.18 -12.00 15.33
N THR A 111 2.34 -11.68 14.77
CA THR A 111 3.66 -12.02 15.33
C THR A 111 4.29 -10.85 16.07
N SER A 112 3.87 -9.62 15.75
CA SER A 112 4.31 -8.40 16.42
C SER A 112 3.18 -7.38 16.42
N GLN A 113 3.04 -6.67 17.55
CA GLN A 113 2.09 -5.56 17.68
C GLN A 113 2.67 -4.48 18.58
N ALA A 114 2.50 -3.22 18.15
CA ALA A 114 2.86 -2.05 18.94
C ALA A 114 1.74 -1.01 18.84
N THR A 115 1.43 -0.38 19.96
CA THR A 115 0.42 0.70 20.02
C THR A 115 1.07 1.98 20.49
N ALA A 116 0.80 3.06 19.78
CA ALA A 116 1.20 4.42 20.15
C ALA A 116 -0.03 5.33 20.15
N ALA A 117 -0.12 6.22 21.16
CA ALA A 117 -1.16 7.22 21.26
C ALA A 117 -0.51 8.61 21.31
N SER A 118 -1.08 9.58 20.59
CA SER A 118 -0.64 10.97 20.57
C SER A 118 -1.85 11.89 20.42
N GLY A 119 -2.23 12.58 21.49
CA GLY A 119 -3.45 13.38 21.53
C GLY A 119 -4.68 12.52 21.25
N VAL A 120 -5.45 12.89 20.23
CA VAL A 120 -6.68 12.18 19.80
C VAL A 120 -6.40 11.03 18.82
N GLN A 121 -5.14 10.78 18.49
CA GLN A 121 -4.75 9.74 17.55
C GLN A 121 -4.23 8.50 18.26
N THR A 122 -4.76 7.34 17.86
CA THR A 122 -4.21 6.03 18.23
C THR A 122 -3.70 5.35 16.97
N THR A 123 -2.49 4.78 17.02
CA THR A 123 -1.89 4.00 15.94
C THR A 123 -1.51 2.63 16.47
N VAL A 124 -1.99 1.58 15.80
CA VAL A 124 -1.60 0.18 16.06
C VAL A 124 -0.82 -0.31 14.86
N SER A 125 0.44 -0.68 15.08
CA SER A 125 1.28 -1.30 14.05
C SER A 125 1.31 -2.80 14.26
N ILE A 126 1.15 -3.58 13.19
CA ILE A 126 1.22 -5.06 13.27
C ILE A 126 2.14 -5.65 12.20
N GLU A 127 2.72 -6.80 12.53
CA GLU A 127 3.23 -7.77 11.57
C GLU A 127 2.50 -9.09 11.82
N ALA A 128 1.99 -9.73 10.75
CA ALA A 128 1.29 -11.00 10.84
C ALA A 128 1.77 -11.93 9.73
N LYS A 129 1.94 -13.21 10.07
CA LYS A 129 2.38 -14.25 9.14
C LYS A 129 1.29 -15.30 8.97
N GLY A 130 1.04 -15.69 7.74
CA GLY A 130 0.01 -16.65 7.39
C GLY A 130 0.30 -17.35 6.07
N MET A 131 -0.79 -17.83 5.46
CA MET A 131 -0.74 -18.55 4.20
C MET A 131 -1.79 -17.97 3.24
N ARG A 132 -1.40 -17.75 1.99
CA ARG A 132 -2.30 -17.35 0.92
C ARG A 132 -2.05 -18.25 -0.28
N ASN A 133 -3.09 -18.96 -0.77
CA ASN A 133 -2.97 -19.89 -1.91
C ASN A 133 -1.84 -20.92 -1.74
N GLY A 134 -1.63 -21.42 -0.53
CA GLY A 134 -0.58 -22.41 -0.24
C GLY A 134 0.84 -21.86 -0.15
N GLN A 135 1.02 -20.54 -0.23
CA GLN A 135 2.34 -19.87 -0.12
C GLN A 135 2.41 -19.05 1.18
N PRO A 136 3.61 -18.95 1.81
CA PRO A 136 3.82 -18.09 2.96
C PRO A 136 3.48 -16.63 2.64
N ALA A 137 2.61 -16.03 3.43
CA ALA A 137 2.17 -14.64 3.27
C ALA A 137 2.56 -13.81 4.50
N LEU A 138 2.91 -12.56 4.23
CA LEU A 138 3.24 -11.56 5.23
C LEU A 138 2.27 -10.39 5.09
N LEU A 139 1.77 -9.90 6.22
CA LEU A 139 1.02 -8.66 6.36
C LEU A 139 1.79 -7.74 7.31
N MET A 140 2.03 -6.52 6.88
CA MET A 140 2.57 -5.44 7.69
C MET A 140 1.68 -4.23 7.55
N GLY A 141 1.32 -3.58 8.66
CA GLY A 141 0.40 -2.45 8.56
C GLY A 141 0.31 -1.58 9.80
N ARG A 142 -0.25 -0.40 9.57
CA ARG A 142 -0.64 0.57 10.60
C ARG A 142 -2.15 0.79 10.52
N PHE A 143 -2.80 0.68 11.65
CA PHE A 143 -4.21 0.96 11.84
C PHE A 143 -4.32 2.20 12.71
N ILE A 144 -4.96 3.23 12.19
CA ILE A 144 -4.93 4.56 12.78
C ILE A 144 -6.36 5.01 13.02
N ALA A 145 -6.65 5.46 14.24
CA ALA A 145 -7.87 6.17 14.57
C ALA A 145 -7.54 7.62 14.94
N ARG A 146 -8.30 8.56 14.40
CA ARG A 146 -8.27 9.97 14.76
C ARG A 146 -9.69 10.51 14.72
N ASP A 147 -10.22 10.90 15.87
CA ASP A 147 -11.61 11.29 16.02
C ASP A 147 -12.56 10.16 15.53
N ARG A 148 -13.45 10.48 14.60
CA ARG A 148 -14.36 9.48 13.97
C ARG A 148 -13.77 8.79 12.74
N ARG A 149 -12.53 9.10 12.35
CA ARG A 149 -11.92 8.49 11.16
C ARG A 149 -10.97 7.37 11.52
N VAL A 150 -11.09 6.31 10.78
CA VAL A 150 -10.18 5.16 10.89
C VAL A 150 -9.51 4.89 9.54
N TYR A 151 -8.25 4.47 9.63
CA TYR A 151 -7.42 4.16 8.47
C TYR A 151 -6.71 2.83 8.69
N GLN A 152 -6.56 2.08 7.62
CA GLN A 152 -5.62 0.96 7.53
C GLN A 152 -4.62 1.24 6.41
N VAL A 153 -3.34 1.25 6.72
CA VAL A 153 -2.24 1.43 5.78
C VAL A 153 -1.45 0.14 5.79
N VAL A 154 -1.58 -0.67 4.76
CA VAL A 154 -1.14 -2.07 4.82
C VAL A 154 -0.39 -2.50 3.56
N VAL A 155 0.58 -3.39 3.78
CA VAL A 155 1.28 -4.13 2.72
C VAL A 155 1.06 -5.62 2.98
N MET A 156 0.64 -6.35 1.95
CA MET A 156 0.35 -7.78 2.06
C MET A 156 0.74 -8.51 0.77
N GLY A 157 1.38 -9.66 0.89
CA GLY A 157 1.76 -10.47 -0.27
C GLY A 157 2.57 -11.69 0.10
N ASP A 158 3.17 -12.33 -0.92
CA ASP A 158 4.13 -13.42 -0.71
C ASP A 158 5.33 -12.89 0.09
N GLN A 159 5.67 -13.58 1.17
CA GLN A 159 6.78 -13.16 2.05
C GLN A 159 8.11 -13.01 1.31
N ARG A 160 8.33 -13.74 0.21
CA ARG A 160 9.56 -13.68 -0.60
C ARG A 160 9.68 -12.40 -1.42
N HIS A 161 8.54 -11.78 -1.77
CA HIS A 161 8.47 -10.57 -2.61
C HIS A 161 8.39 -9.29 -1.77
N ILE A 162 8.12 -9.39 -0.48
CA ILE A 162 8.01 -8.21 0.39
C ILE A 162 9.40 -7.71 0.80
N SER A 163 9.77 -6.54 0.32
CA SER A 163 10.95 -5.78 0.76
C SER A 163 10.59 -4.88 1.94
N ARG A 164 11.29 -5.04 3.07
CA ARG A 164 11.08 -4.20 4.27
C ARG A 164 11.36 -2.72 4.00
N GLU A 165 12.31 -2.40 3.12
CA GLU A 165 12.61 -1.03 2.71
C GLU A 165 11.42 -0.40 1.97
N GLN A 166 10.81 -1.12 1.04
CA GLN A 166 9.65 -0.64 0.29
C GLN A 166 8.41 -0.53 1.19
N VAL A 167 8.24 -1.46 2.12
CA VAL A 167 7.20 -1.37 3.16
C VAL A 167 7.39 -0.12 4.01
N ALA A 168 8.60 0.16 4.48
CA ALA A 168 8.90 1.36 5.27
C ALA A 168 8.63 2.63 4.45
N THR A 169 9.08 2.70 3.19
CA THR A 169 8.80 3.82 2.28
C THR A 169 7.30 4.10 2.19
N PHE A 170 6.48 3.08 1.97
CA PHE A 170 5.03 3.21 1.88
C PHE A 170 4.40 3.66 3.21
N LEU A 171 4.67 2.91 4.30
CA LEU A 171 4.04 3.17 5.60
C LEU A 171 4.45 4.55 6.17
N ASP A 172 5.72 4.97 5.99
CA ASP A 172 6.23 6.23 6.53
C ASP A 172 5.81 7.44 5.67
N SER A 173 5.44 7.21 4.41
CA SER A 173 4.90 8.26 3.55
C SER A 173 3.47 8.66 3.88
N PHE A 174 2.73 7.82 4.61
CA PHE A 174 1.35 8.12 4.99
C PHE A 174 1.28 9.29 5.97
N LYS A 175 0.49 10.31 5.61
CA LYS A 175 0.31 11.52 6.41
C LYS A 175 -1.17 11.89 6.47
N LEU A 176 -1.68 12.10 7.67
CA LEU A 176 -2.96 12.78 7.90
C LEU A 176 -2.82 14.27 7.63
N GLN A 177 -3.84 14.86 7.05
CA GLN A 177 -3.90 16.30 6.71
C GLN A 177 -4.82 17.06 7.66
#